data_7032543acafb7c393230b63c203979b9
#
_entry.id   7032543acafb7c393230b63c203979b9
#
_cell.length_a   1.000
_cell.length_b   1.000
_cell.length_c   1.000
_cell.angle_alpha   90.00
_cell.angle_beta   90.00
_cell.angle_gamma   90.00
#
_symmetry.space_group_name_H-M   'P 1'
#
loop_
_entity.id
_entity.type
_entity.pdbx_description
1 polymer ?
#
loop_
_entity_poly.entity_id
_entity_poly.type
_entity_poly.pdbx_seq_one_letter_code
_entity_poly.pdbx_strand_id
1 'polypeptide(L)'
;LEAVNTVVEGIARAKIDHVYKNEKKVCPVLIHGDAAIAGQGIVYETIQMAQLAGYRAGGTIHIIVNNQVGFTTNYIDARSSTYCTDVAKTTLCPVFHVNGDDLEAVVQAIEIAIEYRQVFSRDIFIDLLCYRKYGHNEGDEPKFTQQHLYNIIAKHPNPSDIYFSQLKAEGVITQDDAIKITEEYNNYLEAEFEESRKHDKALVYDFLSDIWEGYRHGNAADFETSPETGVSKKSLLELGEKLATLPEGKKYFRKISKIFKDRLTNIQNDQLDWGSAEMLAYASLLVEGHPIRVSGQDVERGTFSHRHAVVKTEDTEEEIITLQVK
;
A
#
# COMPACT_ATOMS: atom_id res chain seq x y z
N LEU A 1 -0.79 -7.45 11.87
CA LEU A 1 -1.71 -6.31 11.67
C LEU A 1 -0.97 -5.19 10.95
N GLU A 2 -1.65 -4.48 10.07
CA GLU A 2 -1.22 -3.28 9.35
C GLU A 2 -0.05 -3.46 8.35
N ALA A 3 0.65 -4.58 8.33
CA ALA A 3 1.72 -4.84 7.35
C ALA A 3 1.18 -4.85 5.90
N VAL A 4 -0.08 -5.20 5.71
CA VAL A 4 -0.75 -5.18 4.40
C VAL A 4 -0.81 -3.78 3.77
N ASN A 5 -0.76 -2.71 4.58
CA ASN A 5 -0.82 -1.34 4.09
C ASN A 5 0.30 -1.06 3.08
N THR A 6 1.53 -1.44 3.42
CA THR A 6 2.69 -1.26 2.53
C THR A 6 2.59 -2.12 1.27
N VAL A 7 1.98 -3.31 1.36
CA VAL A 7 1.76 -4.20 0.21
C VAL A 7 0.74 -3.56 -0.74
N VAL A 8 -0.36 -3.03 -0.23
CA VAL A 8 -1.40 -2.36 -1.04
C VAL A 8 -0.84 -1.12 -1.74
N GLU A 9 -0.05 -0.29 -1.03
CA GLU A 9 0.59 0.88 -1.62
C GLU A 9 1.60 0.47 -2.71
N GLY A 10 2.39 -0.58 -2.48
CA GLY A 10 3.31 -1.13 -3.48
C GLY A 10 2.60 -1.63 -4.73
N ILE A 11 1.48 -2.35 -4.57
CA ILE A 11 0.65 -2.83 -5.68
C ILE A 11 0.03 -1.66 -6.44
N ALA A 12 -0.53 -0.67 -5.72
CA ALA A 12 -1.09 0.53 -6.34
C ALA A 12 -0.04 1.28 -7.16
N ARG A 13 1.14 1.49 -6.60
CA ARG A 13 2.27 2.13 -7.29
C ARG A 13 2.68 1.34 -8.54
N ALA A 14 2.81 0.03 -8.45
CA ALA A 14 3.16 -0.82 -9.59
C ALA A 14 2.12 -0.75 -10.71
N LYS A 15 0.82 -0.78 -10.37
CA LYS A 15 -0.27 -0.60 -11.34
C LYS A 15 -0.24 0.78 -11.99
N ILE A 16 0.05 1.83 -11.24
CA ILE A 16 0.22 3.18 -11.79
C ILE A 16 1.37 3.20 -12.78
N ASP A 17 2.53 2.65 -12.42
CA ASP A 17 3.74 2.72 -13.24
C ASP A 17 3.70 1.82 -14.48
N HIS A 18 3.09 0.65 -14.40
CA HIS A 18 3.18 -0.34 -15.48
C HIS A 18 1.90 -0.50 -16.28
N VAL A 19 0.71 -0.32 -15.67
CA VAL A 19 -0.57 -0.59 -16.31
C VAL A 19 -1.27 0.69 -16.73
N TYR A 20 -1.61 1.55 -15.79
CA TYR A 20 -2.52 2.68 -16.06
C TYR A 20 -1.81 3.97 -16.45
N LYS A 21 -0.53 4.14 -16.10
CA LYS A 21 0.25 5.38 -16.32
C LYS A 21 -0.44 6.66 -15.78
N ASN A 22 -1.33 6.49 -14.81
CA ASN A 22 -2.13 7.57 -14.25
C ASN A 22 -2.59 7.20 -12.83
N GLU A 23 -2.16 7.97 -11.84
CA GLU A 23 -2.49 7.74 -10.43
C GLU A 23 -4.00 7.92 -10.11
N LYS A 24 -4.74 8.70 -10.93
CA LYS A 24 -6.19 8.89 -10.76
C LYS A 24 -7.02 7.66 -11.14
N LYS A 25 -6.43 6.69 -11.85
CA LYS A 25 -7.11 5.45 -12.25
C LYS A 25 -6.94 4.31 -11.24
N VAL A 26 -6.16 4.52 -10.19
CA VAL A 26 -5.92 3.54 -9.12
C VAL A 26 -6.27 4.19 -7.80
N CYS A 27 -7.15 3.60 -7.03
CA CYS A 27 -7.54 4.11 -5.71
C CYS A 27 -7.27 3.04 -4.66
N PRO A 28 -6.18 3.15 -3.89
CA PRO A 28 -5.98 2.28 -2.73
C PRO A 28 -7.03 2.59 -1.67
N VAL A 29 -7.62 1.54 -1.09
CA VAL A 29 -8.52 1.64 0.05
C VAL A 29 -8.00 0.69 1.13
N LEU A 30 -7.75 1.22 2.32
CA LEU A 30 -7.28 0.48 3.47
C LEU A 30 -8.34 0.51 4.57
N ILE A 31 -8.72 -0.67 5.06
CA ILE A 31 -9.68 -0.82 6.15
C ILE A 31 -8.91 -1.23 7.41
N HIS A 32 -9.03 -0.44 8.45
CA HIS A 32 -8.31 -0.58 9.72
C HIS A 32 -9.25 -0.84 10.89
N GLY A 33 -8.75 -1.54 11.91
CA GLY A 33 -9.34 -1.46 13.26
C GLY A 33 -8.77 -0.27 14.03
N ASP A 34 -9.56 0.33 14.91
CA ASP A 34 -9.19 1.52 15.69
C ASP A 34 -7.96 1.29 16.60
N ALA A 35 -7.85 0.13 17.22
CA ALA A 35 -6.70 -0.21 18.04
C ALA A 35 -5.43 -0.47 17.19
N ALA A 36 -5.59 -1.05 16.00
CA ALA A 36 -4.48 -1.36 15.12
C ALA A 36 -3.86 -0.09 14.52
N ILE A 37 -4.67 0.78 13.93
CA ILE A 37 -4.17 2.02 13.32
C ILE A 37 -3.46 2.94 14.31
N ALA A 38 -3.96 3.03 15.54
CA ALA A 38 -3.37 3.86 16.57
C ALA A 38 -2.07 3.28 17.16
N GLY A 39 -1.92 1.94 17.17
CA GLY A 39 -0.85 1.26 17.90
C GLY A 39 0.29 0.70 17.06
N GLN A 40 0.12 0.57 15.74
CA GLN A 40 1.13 -0.06 14.88
C GLN A 40 2.03 0.99 14.21
N GLY A 41 3.34 0.96 14.51
CA GLY A 41 4.32 1.92 13.97
C GLY A 41 4.40 1.91 12.45
N ILE A 42 4.16 0.78 11.79
CA ILE A 42 4.16 0.66 10.33
C ILE A 42 3.11 1.57 9.65
N VAL A 43 2.02 1.91 10.34
CA VAL A 43 1.02 2.88 9.84
C VAL A 43 1.66 4.26 9.69
N TYR A 44 2.38 4.70 10.72
CA TYR A 44 3.07 5.99 10.69
C TYR A 44 4.14 6.05 9.61
N GLU A 45 4.89 4.97 9.42
CA GLU A 45 5.91 4.87 8.37
C GLU A 45 5.29 4.90 6.97
N THR A 46 4.18 4.19 6.75
CA THR A 46 3.46 4.16 5.47
C THR A 46 2.92 5.54 5.10
N ILE A 47 2.28 6.23 6.05
CA ILE A 47 1.72 7.57 5.84
C ILE A 47 2.82 8.58 5.52
N GLN A 48 4.00 8.48 6.14
CA GLN A 48 5.14 9.35 5.84
C GLN A 48 5.67 9.18 4.41
N MET A 49 5.43 8.03 3.77
CA MET A 49 5.84 7.79 2.38
C MET A 49 4.81 8.29 1.35
N ALA A 50 3.57 8.60 1.75
CA ALA A 50 2.43 8.84 0.87
C ALA A 50 2.63 9.96 -0.17
N GLN A 51 3.46 10.97 0.11
CA GLN A 51 3.73 12.09 -0.78
C GLN A 51 5.13 12.07 -1.40
N LEU A 52 5.94 11.07 -1.07
CA LEU A 52 7.28 10.93 -1.66
C LEU A 52 7.18 10.51 -3.13
N ALA A 53 7.94 11.15 -4.01
CA ALA A 53 7.86 10.94 -5.46
C ALA A 53 8.00 9.47 -5.88
N GLY A 54 8.85 8.70 -5.20
CA GLY A 54 9.07 7.28 -5.48
C GLY A 54 8.00 6.34 -4.91
N TYR A 55 7.12 6.80 -4.02
CA TYR A 55 6.18 5.96 -3.27
C TYR A 55 4.71 6.32 -3.47
N ARG A 56 4.40 7.58 -3.74
CA ARG A 56 3.02 8.08 -3.80
C ARG A 56 2.14 7.25 -4.73
N ALA A 57 0.92 6.96 -4.28
CA ALA A 57 -0.09 6.22 -5.01
C ALA A 57 -1.29 7.10 -5.43
N GLY A 58 -1.14 8.43 -5.39
CA GLY A 58 -2.18 9.38 -5.74
C GLY A 58 -3.25 9.56 -4.65
N GLY A 59 -2.92 9.23 -3.41
CA GLY A 59 -3.78 9.30 -2.24
C GLY A 59 -4.52 8.00 -1.95
N THR A 60 -4.63 7.68 -0.67
CA THR A 60 -5.26 6.48 -0.12
C THR A 60 -6.48 6.87 0.70
N ILE A 61 -7.56 6.12 0.58
CA ILE A 61 -8.73 6.26 1.45
C ILE A 61 -8.56 5.27 2.60
N HIS A 62 -8.42 5.80 3.82
CA HIS A 62 -8.32 5.01 5.03
C HIS A 62 -9.68 4.97 5.74
N ILE A 63 -10.27 3.80 5.87
CA ILE A 63 -11.53 3.59 6.58
C ILE A 63 -11.23 2.89 7.89
N ILE A 64 -11.50 3.55 8.99
CA ILE A 64 -11.27 3.01 10.32
C ILE A 64 -12.59 2.51 10.88
N VAL A 65 -12.74 1.19 10.97
CA VAL A 65 -13.88 0.54 11.65
C VAL A 65 -13.65 0.68 13.15
N ASN A 66 -14.06 1.82 13.68
CA ASN A 66 -13.85 2.18 15.08
C ASN A 66 -14.93 1.53 15.96
N ASN A 67 -14.70 0.29 16.33
CA ASN A 67 -15.60 -0.45 17.21
C ASN A 67 -15.33 -0.24 18.70
N GLN A 68 -14.41 0.66 19.05
CA GLN A 68 -14.12 1.16 20.41
C GLN A 68 -13.52 0.09 21.36
N VAL A 69 -13.07 -1.04 20.84
CA VAL A 69 -12.45 -2.09 21.65
C VAL A 69 -11.31 -2.77 20.88
N GLY A 70 -10.18 -2.94 21.55
CA GLY A 70 -9.03 -3.70 21.04
C GLY A 70 -8.95 -5.07 21.69
N PHE A 71 -9.63 -6.08 21.15
CA PHE A 71 -9.80 -7.42 21.74
C PHE A 71 -10.40 -7.32 23.16
N THR A 72 -9.56 -7.25 24.19
CA THR A 72 -9.96 -7.13 25.60
C THR A 72 -9.74 -5.74 26.20
N THR A 73 -9.14 -4.83 25.43
CA THR A 73 -8.73 -3.49 25.89
C THR A 73 -9.75 -2.43 25.47
N ASN A 74 -10.21 -1.66 26.42
CA ASN A 74 -11.10 -0.51 26.15
C ASN A 74 -10.31 0.59 25.44
N TYR A 75 -10.98 1.36 24.56
CA TYR A 75 -10.34 2.46 23.83
C TYR A 75 -9.71 3.52 24.75
N ILE A 76 -10.23 3.72 25.95
CA ILE A 76 -9.70 4.66 26.95
C ILE A 76 -8.30 4.23 27.41
N ASP A 77 -8.05 2.92 27.48
CA ASP A 77 -6.79 2.35 27.95
C ASP A 77 -5.83 2.04 26.80
N ALA A 78 -6.30 2.15 25.54
CA ALA A 78 -5.57 1.73 24.36
C ALA A 78 -4.65 2.81 23.76
N ARG A 79 -4.93 4.07 23.98
CA ARG A 79 -4.19 5.20 23.38
C ARG A 79 -4.28 6.47 24.19
N SER A 80 -3.25 7.31 24.08
CA SER A 80 -3.21 8.64 24.69
C SER A 80 -3.89 9.72 23.84
N SER A 81 -4.03 9.49 22.54
CA SER A 81 -4.70 10.40 21.61
C SER A 81 -6.22 10.37 21.79
N THR A 82 -6.90 11.49 21.54
CA THR A 82 -8.36 11.56 21.59
C THR A 82 -9.01 10.65 20.55
N TYR A 83 -8.52 10.69 19.32
CA TYR A 83 -9.04 9.86 18.22
C TYR A 83 -8.03 8.81 17.80
N CYS A 84 -8.52 7.65 17.38
CA CYS A 84 -7.66 6.62 16.79
C CYS A 84 -7.01 7.09 15.48
N THR A 85 -7.63 8.04 14.80
CA THR A 85 -7.19 8.67 13.56
C THR A 85 -6.22 9.84 13.74
N ASP A 86 -5.77 10.14 14.96
CA ASP A 86 -4.82 11.24 15.20
C ASP A 86 -3.48 11.06 14.50
N VAL A 87 -3.17 9.85 14.03
CA VAL A 87 -2.05 9.57 13.13
C VAL A 87 -2.10 10.41 11.85
N ALA A 88 -3.29 10.68 11.31
CA ALA A 88 -3.49 11.50 10.11
C ALA A 88 -2.97 12.94 10.26
N LYS A 89 -2.90 13.45 11.50
CA LYS A 89 -2.39 14.80 11.80
C LYS A 89 -0.90 14.93 11.48
N THR A 90 -0.14 13.84 11.47
CA THR A 90 1.30 13.86 11.16
C THR A 90 1.59 14.33 9.73
N THR A 91 0.65 14.12 8.82
CA THR A 91 0.73 14.52 7.40
C THR A 91 -0.36 15.50 6.99
N LEU A 92 -1.08 16.06 7.97
CA LEU A 92 -2.16 17.04 7.78
C LEU A 92 -3.26 16.52 6.85
N CYS A 93 -3.55 15.22 6.89
CA CYS A 93 -4.64 14.62 6.15
C CYS A 93 -5.99 14.95 6.82
N PRO A 94 -7.04 15.24 6.05
CA PRO A 94 -8.37 15.43 6.61
C PRO A 94 -8.92 14.14 7.19
N VAL A 95 -9.75 14.28 8.22
CA VAL A 95 -10.44 13.18 8.91
C VAL A 95 -11.91 13.49 8.99
N PHE A 96 -12.76 12.57 8.56
CA PHE A 96 -14.19 12.59 8.86
C PHE A 96 -14.48 11.66 10.02
N HIS A 97 -15.22 12.15 11.01
CA HIS A 97 -15.80 11.35 12.09
C HIS A 97 -17.27 11.13 11.77
N VAL A 98 -17.66 9.90 11.49
CA VAL A 98 -18.98 9.56 10.99
C VAL A 98 -19.63 8.53 11.91
N ASN A 99 -20.90 8.75 12.28
CA ASN A 99 -21.67 7.75 12.98
C ASN A 99 -22.08 6.62 12.02
N GLY A 100 -21.65 5.38 12.30
CA GLY A 100 -21.95 4.21 11.48
C GLY A 100 -23.44 3.83 11.43
N ASP A 101 -24.27 4.36 12.33
CA ASP A 101 -25.73 4.17 12.28
C ASP A 101 -26.43 5.13 11.32
N ASP A 102 -25.76 6.21 10.89
CA ASP A 102 -26.25 7.17 9.89
C ASP A 102 -25.71 6.83 8.51
N LEU A 103 -26.43 5.98 7.78
CA LEU A 103 -25.98 5.46 6.50
C LEU A 103 -25.84 6.54 5.42
N GLU A 104 -26.68 7.58 5.45
CA GLU A 104 -26.59 8.67 4.48
C GLU A 104 -25.35 9.53 4.74
N ALA A 105 -25.05 9.83 6.00
CA ALA A 105 -23.81 10.53 6.35
C ALA A 105 -22.56 9.70 5.98
N VAL A 106 -22.61 8.38 6.13
CA VAL A 106 -21.52 7.50 5.69
C VAL A 106 -21.29 7.59 4.18
N VAL A 107 -22.36 7.50 3.38
CA VAL A 107 -22.29 7.62 1.92
C VAL A 107 -21.74 8.99 1.52
N GLN A 108 -22.26 10.07 2.11
CA GLN A 108 -21.79 11.42 1.83
C GLN A 108 -20.31 11.61 2.17
N ALA A 109 -19.85 11.08 3.31
CA ALA A 109 -18.44 11.14 3.70
C ALA A 109 -17.54 10.41 2.70
N ILE A 110 -17.97 9.25 2.21
CA ILE A 110 -17.24 8.47 1.18
C ILE A 110 -17.18 9.24 -0.15
N GLU A 111 -18.29 9.85 -0.59
CA GLU A 111 -18.33 10.64 -1.83
C GLU A 111 -17.35 11.81 -1.75
N ILE A 112 -17.37 12.58 -0.65
CA ILE A 112 -16.43 13.68 -0.44
C ILE A 112 -14.99 13.18 -0.36
N ALA A 113 -14.75 12.03 0.26
CA ALA A 113 -13.42 11.44 0.36
C ALA A 113 -12.87 11.08 -1.02
N ILE A 114 -13.69 10.48 -1.88
CA ILE A 114 -13.32 10.15 -3.27
C ILE A 114 -13.00 11.42 -4.05
N GLU A 115 -13.87 12.44 -3.98
CA GLU A 115 -13.66 13.72 -4.66
C GLU A 115 -12.37 14.41 -4.18
N TYR A 116 -12.17 14.49 -2.86
CA TYR A 116 -10.96 15.06 -2.28
C TYR A 116 -9.71 14.36 -2.79
N ARG A 117 -9.69 13.02 -2.72
CA ARG A 117 -8.59 12.20 -3.23
C ARG A 117 -8.34 12.46 -4.71
N GLN A 118 -9.37 12.52 -5.53
CA GLN A 118 -9.24 12.74 -6.98
C GLN A 118 -8.75 14.15 -7.34
N VAL A 119 -9.12 15.15 -6.54
CA VAL A 119 -8.68 16.53 -6.78
C VAL A 119 -7.25 16.76 -6.29
N PHE A 120 -6.94 16.31 -5.08
CA PHE A 120 -5.71 16.68 -4.38
C PHE A 120 -4.61 15.62 -4.40
N SER A 121 -4.91 14.37 -4.82
CA SER A 121 -3.98 13.23 -4.78
C SER A 121 -3.33 13.06 -3.40
N ARG A 122 -4.14 13.16 -2.34
CA ARG A 122 -3.75 13.04 -0.94
C ARG A 122 -4.59 12.02 -0.21
N ASP A 123 -4.03 11.48 0.86
CA ASP A 123 -4.74 10.57 1.76
C ASP A 123 -5.87 11.28 2.50
N ILE A 124 -6.90 10.51 2.82
CA ILE A 124 -8.03 10.96 3.62
C ILE A 124 -8.48 9.81 4.54
N PHE A 125 -8.93 10.17 5.74
CA PHE A 125 -9.31 9.23 6.78
C PHE A 125 -10.79 9.36 7.10
N ILE A 126 -11.45 8.22 7.27
CA ILE A 126 -12.85 8.13 7.69
C ILE A 126 -12.88 7.29 8.97
N ASP A 127 -13.10 7.95 10.09
CA ASP A 127 -13.34 7.34 11.39
C ASP A 127 -14.82 6.95 11.47
N LEU A 128 -15.12 5.70 11.12
CA LEU A 128 -16.46 5.15 11.16
C LEU A 128 -16.75 4.62 12.55
N LEU A 129 -17.41 5.45 13.37
CA LEU A 129 -17.80 5.08 14.73
C LEU A 129 -18.88 4.02 14.70
N CYS A 130 -18.57 2.85 15.23
CA CYS A 130 -19.47 1.71 15.25
C CYS A 130 -19.24 0.84 16.50
N TYR A 131 -19.74 -0.38 16.49
CA TYR A 131 -19.54 -1.34 17.57
C TYR A 131 -19.32 -2.74 17.02
N ARG A 132 -18.64 -3.59 17.79
CA ARG A 132 -18.50 -5.02 17.48
C ARG A 132 -19.63 -5.77 18.17
N LYS A 133 -20.52 -6.38 17.40
CA LYS A 133 -21.71 -7.06 17.92
C LYS A 133 -21.38 -8.37 18.65
N TYR A 134 -20.43 -9.14 18.11
CA TYR A 134 -20.01 -10.44 18.63
C TYR A 134 -18.61 -10.37 19.23
N GLY A 135 -18.09 -11.50 19.75
CA GLY A 135 -16.73 -11.59 20.25
C GLY A 135 -15.66 -11.39 19.17
N HIS A 136 -14.42 -11.35 19.58
CA HIS A 136 -13.28 -11.18 18.68
C HIS A 136 -13.12 -12.39 17.72
N ASN A 137 -13.50 -13.56 18.17
CA ASN A 137 -13.61 -14.80 17.40
C ASN A 137 -14.74 -15.67 17.99
N GLU A 138 -14.96 -16.84 17.44
CA GLU A 138 -16.05 -17.74 17.82
C GLU A 138 -15.99 -18.21 19.27
N GLY A 139 -14.80 -18.25 19.87
CA GLY A 139 -14.57 -18.67 21.26
C GLY A 139 -14.53 -17.54 22.28
N ASP A 140 -14.61 -16.28 21.83
CA ASP A 140 -14.48 -15.12 22.71
C ASP A 140 -15.83 -14.68 23.29
N GLU A 141 -15.86 -14.50 24.61
CA GLU A 141 -16.99 -13.87 25.34
C GLU A 141 -16.57 -12.47 25.81
N PRO A 142 -16.94 -11.42 25.05
CA PRO A 142 -16.46 -10.07 25.30
C PRO A 142 -16.98 -9.46 26.62
N LYS A 143 -18.02 -10.00 27.22
CA LYS A 143 -18.55 -9.57 28.52
C LYS A 143 -17.59 -9.83 29.66
N PHE A 144 -16.59 -10.69 29.50
CA PHE A 144 -15.56 -10.89 30.53
C PHE A 144 -14.80 -9.60 30.85
N THR A 145 -14.60 -8.75 29.85
CA THR A 145 -13.82 -7.51 30.00
C THR A 145 -14.65 -6.23 29.76
N GLN A 146 -15.65 -6.25 28.87
CA GLN A 146 -16.47 -5.10 28.50
C GLN A 146 -17.97 -5.31 28.83
N GLN A 147 -18.29 -5.76 30.01
CA GLN A 147 -19.67 -6.09 30.39
C GLN A 147 -20.66 -4.95 30.20
N HIS A 148 -20.30 -3.72 30.62
CA HIS A 148 -21.17 -2.57 30.48
C HIS A 148 -21.45 -2.22 29.00
N LEU A 149 -20.41 -2.16 28.18
CA LEU A 149 -20.51 -1.89 26.74
C LEU A 149 -21.42 -2.93 26.05
N TYR A 150 -21.22 -4.20 26.31
CA TYR A 150 -21.99 -5.27 25.65
C TYR A 150 -23.44 -5.38 26.16
N ASN A 151 -23.74 -4.87 27.36
CA ASN A 151 -25.12 -4.71 27.81
C ASN A 151 -25.85 -3.59 27.04
N ILE A 152 -25.14 -2.57 26.59
CA ILE A 152 -25.67 -1.52 25.71
C ILE A 152 -25.84 -2.07 24.29
N ILE A 153 -24.80 -2.69 23.73
CA ILE A 153 -24.80 -3.26 22.38
C ILE A 153 -25.93 -4.29 22.20
N ALA A 154 -26.19 -5.13 23.20
CA ALA A 154 -27.27 -6.12 23.15
C ALA A 154 -28.68 -5.53 22.97
N LYS A 155 -28.86 -4.26 23.29
CA LYS A 155 -30.13 -3.53 23.16
C LYS A 155 -30.14 -2.55 21.99
N HIS A 156 -28.99 -2.34 21.35
CA HIS A 156 -28.87 -1.41 20.25
C HIS A 156 -29.44 -2.04 18.97
N PRO A 157 -30.35 -1.35 18.24
CA PRO A 157 -30.88 -1.86 16.99
C PRO A 157 -29.78 -1.93 15.93
N ASN A 158 -29.94 -2.78 14.92
CA ASN A 158 -28.99 -2.82 13.82
C ASN A 158 -29.11 -1.53 12.97
N PRO A 159 -28.03 -1.07 12.32
CA PRO A 159 -28.07 0.10 11.45
C PRO A 159 -29.16 0.03 10.36
N SER A 160 -29.42 -1.16 9.82
CA SER A 160 -30.53 -1.38 8.87
C SER A 160 -31.90 -1.09 9.45
N ASP A 161 -32.14 -1.49 10.71
CA ASP A 161 -33.43 -1.27 11.38
C ASP A 161 -33.64 0.23 11.69
N ILE A 162 -32.55 0.91 12.05
CA ILE A 162 -32.56 2.37 12.28
C ILE A 162 -32.91 3.08 10.98
N TYR A 163 -32.24 2.75 9.88
CA TYR A 163 -32.42 3.39 8.59
C TYR A 163 -33.81 3.11 7.99
N PHE A 164 -34.30 1.88 8.08
CA PHE A 164 -35.68 1.56 7.66
C PHE A 164 -36.72 2.35 8.47
N SER A 165 -36.49 2.49 9.77
CA SER A 165 -37.40 3.29 10.61
C SER A 165 -37.41 4.76 10.21
N GLN A 166 -36.24 5.32 9.88
CA GLN A 166 -36.10 6.68 9.38
C GLN A 166 -36.82 6.87 8.05
N LEU A 167 -36.52 6.06 7.04
CA LEU A 167 -37.12 6.16 5.71
C LEU A 167 -38.65 5.97 5.74
N LYS A 168 -39.13 5.12 6.65
CA LYS A 168 -40.57 4.94 6.87
C LYS A 168 -41.21 6.18 7.50
N ALA A 169 -40.55 6.81 8.48
CA ALA A 169 -41.05 8.04 9.11
C ALA A 169 -41.06 9.21 8.10
N GLU A 170 -40.15 9.26 7.18
CA GLU A 170 -40.05 10.23 6.08
C GLU A 170 -41.03 9.95 4.94
N GLY A 171 -41.69 8.76 4.94
CA GLY A 171 -42.61 8.36 3.88
C GLY A 171 -41.94 7.94 2.57
N VAL A 172 -40.64 7.66 2.59
CA VAL A 172 -39.87 7.22 1.42
C VAL A 172 -40.14 5.77 1.07
N ILE A 173 -40.30 4.90 2.09
CA ILE A 173 -40.64 3.48 1.91
C ILE A 173 -41.79 3.08 2.83
N THR A 174 -42.50 2.01 2.43
CA THR A 174 -43.52 1.36 3.25
C THR A 174 -42.91 0.18 4.03
N GLN A 175 -43.71 -0.39 4.95
CA GLN A 175 -43.32 -1.64 5.62
C GLN A 175 -43.18 -2.80 4.62
N ASP A 176 -44.07 -2.85 3.63
CA ASP A 176 -44.09 -3.91 2.61
C ASP A 176 -42.85 -3.81 1.71
N ASP A 177 -42.38 -2.59 1.40
CA ASP A 177 -41.13 -2.38 0.66
C ASP A 177 -39.92 -2.92 1.42
N ALA A 178 -39.83 -2.65 2.73
CA ALA A 178 -38.74 -3.16 3.57
C ALA A 178 -38.74 -4.70 3.65
N ILE A 179 -39.91 -5.32 3.77
CA ILE A 179 -40.07 -6.80 3.75
C ILE A 179 -39.60 -7.33 2.40
N LYS A 180 -40.05 -6.75 1.30
CA LYS A 180 -39.70 -7.19 -0.06
C LYS A 180 -38.20 -7.11 -0.32
N ILE A 181 -37.53 -6.00 0.06
CA ILE A 181 -36.08 -5.83 -0.08
C ILE A 181 -35.34 -6.92 0.72
N THR A 182 -35.80 -7.20 1.94
CA THR A 182 -35.20 -8.25 2.77
C THR A 182 -35.35 -9.63 2.16
N GLU A 183 -36.53 -9.94 1.65
CA GLU A 183 -36.82 -11.24 0.97
C GLU A 183 -35.99 -11.38 -0.31
N GLU A 184 -35.92 -10.35 -1.14
CA GLU A 184 -35.11 -10.36 -2.35
C GLU A 184 -33.63 -10.65 -2.05
N TYR A 185 -33.08 -10.00 -1.01
CA TYR A 185 -31.70 -10.20 -0.60
C TYR A 185 -31.46 -11.61 -0.03
N ASN A 186 -32.37 -12.11 0.81
CA ASN A 186 -32.28 -13.47 1.34
C ASN A 186 -32.38 -14.52 0.20
N ASN A 187 -33.25 -14.33 -0.76
CA ASN A 187 -33.38 -15.23 -1.92
C ASN A 187 -32.10 -15.22 -2.77
N TYR A 188 -31.48 -14.05 -2.93
CA TYR A 188 -30.18 -13.94 -3.60
C TYR A 188 -29.10 -14.72 -2.84
N LEU A 189 -28.98 -14.55 -1.53
CA LEU A 189 -28.00 -15.28 -0.72
C LEU A 189 -28.22 -16.79 -0.75
N GLU A 190 -29.48 -17.24 -0.70
CA GLU A 190 -29.80 -18.67 -0.79
C GLU A 190 -29.42 -19.25 -2.16
N ALA A 191 -29.68 -18.52 -3.24
CA ALA A 191 -29.29 -18.94 -4.59
C ALA A 191 -27.76 -19.08 -4.72
N GLU A 192 -26.98 -18.11 -4.20
CA GLU A 192 -25.52 -18.16 -4.20
C GLU A 192 -24.99 -19.30 -3.31
N PHE A 193 -25.65 -19.56 -2.18
CA PHE A 193 -25.30 -20.68 -1.31
C PHE A 193 -25.52 -22.04 -1.99
N GLU A 194 -26.66 -22.22 -2.64
CA GLU A 194 -26.93 -23.44 -3.42
C GLU A 194 -25.97 -23.59 -4.62
N GLU A 195 -25.60 -22.49 -5.28
CA GLU A 195 -24.59 -22.52 -6.35
C GLU A 195 -23.22 -22.93 -5.80
N SER A 196 -22.83 -22.41 -4.63
CA SER A 196 -21.54 -22.74 -4.01
C SER A 196 -21.38 -24.23 -3.71
N ARG A 197 -22.50 -24.93 -3.41
CA ARG A 197 -22.53 -26.39 -3.14
C ARG A 197 -22.25 -27.25 -4.36
N LYS A 198 -22.35 -26.69 -5.57
CA LYS A 198 -22.06 -27.41 -6.81
C LYS A 198 -20.56 -27.46 -7.13
N HIS A 199 -19.75 -26.75 -6.38
CA HIS A 199 -18.31 -26.65 -6.58
C HIS A 199 -17.56 -27.32 -5.43
N ASP A 200 -16.75 -28.35 -5.72
CA ASP A 200 -15.91 -29.03 -4.75
C ASP A 200 -14.75 -28.16 -4.21
N LYS A 201 -14.42 -27.10 -4.95
CA LYS A 201 -13.35 -26.14 -4.59
C LYS A 201 -13.81 -24.72 -4.81
N ALA A 202 -13.37 -23.82 -3.95
CA ALA A 202 -13.54 -22.40 -4.15
C ALA A 202 -12.92 -21.95 -5.50
N LEU A 203 -13.66 -21.12 -6.25
CA LEU A 203 -13.11 -20.44 -7.41
C LEU A 203 -12.12 -19.38 -6.90
N VAL A 204 -10.84 -19.64 -7.05
CA VAL A 204 -9.80 -18.69 -6.75
C VAL A 204 -9.34 -18.06 -8.05
N TYR A 205 -9.55 -16.76 -8.18
CA TYR A 205 -8.94 -16.00 -9.26
C TYR A 205 -7.54 -15.61 -8.81
N ASP A 206 -6.53 -16.14 -9.49
CA ASP A 206 -5.14 -15.80 -9.19
C ASP A 206 -4.90 -14.32 -9.46
N PHE A 207 -4.53 -13.61 -8.42
CA PHE A 207 -4.22 -12.19 -8.49
C PHE A 207 -2.98 -11.97 -9.38
N LEU A 208 -3.10 -11.13 -10.40
CA LEU A 208 -2.03 -10.83 -11.37
C LEU A 208 -1.55 -12.06 -12.18
N SER A 209 -2.40 -13.04 -12.43
CA SER A 209 -2.06 -14.27 -13.18
C SER A 209 -1.48 -13.99 -14.56
N ASP A 210 -2.01 -12.98 -15.26
CA ASP A 210 -1.55 -12.51 -16.56
C ASP A 210 -0.12 -11.98 -16.54
N ILE A 211 0.29 -11.33 -15.45
CA ILE A 211 1.68 -10.83 -15.26
C ILE A 211 2.64 -11.97 -14.94
N TRP A 212 2.16 -13.01 -14.27
CA TRP A 212 2.94 -14.17 -13.87
C TRP A 212 2.87 -15.33 -14.87
N GLU A 213 2.25 -15.14 -16.04
CA GLU A 213 2.25 -16.15 -17.10
C GLU A 213 3.68 -16.50 -17.52
N GLY A 214 3.98 -17.79 -17.59
CA GLY A 214 5.33 -18.29 -17.89
C GLY A 214 6.26 -18.41 -16.68
N TYR A 215 5.87 -17.94 -15.50
CA TYR A 215 6.60 -18.16 -14.26
C TYR A 215 6.02 -19.33 -13.47
N ARG A 216 6.86 -20.03 -12.72
CA ARG A 216 6.46 -21.08 -11.79
C ARG A 216 6.94 -20.78 -10.38
N HIS A 217 6.30 -21.37 -9.41
CA HIS A 217 6.80 -21.34 -8.05
C HIS A 217 8.14 -22.09 -7.93
N GLY A 218 9.11 -21.49 -7.20
CA GLY A 218 10.36 -22.14 -6.88
C GLY A 218 10.18 -23.30 -5.91
N ASN A 219 11.08 -24.27 -5.95
CA ASN A 219 11.15 -25.39 -5.02
C ASN A 219 12.61 -25.63 -4.59
N ALA A 220 12.84 -26.53 -3.62
CA ALA A 220 14.17 -26.76 -3.07
C ALA A 220 15.20 -27.22 -4.11
N ALA A 221 14.78 -27.97 -5.13
CA ALA A 221 15.70 -28.45 -6.17
C ALA A 221 16.23 -27.32 -7.08
N ASP A 222 15.58 -26.18 -7.12
CA ASP A 222 16.05 -25.01 -7.88
C ASP A 222 17.36 -24.44 -7.31
N PHE A 223 17.69 -24.75 -6.07
CA PHE A 223 18.94 -24.33 -5.42
C PHE A 223 20.09 -25.36 -5.54
N GLU A 224 19.85 -26.54 -6.12
CA GLU A 224 20.87 -27.56 -6.31
C GLU A 224 21.77 -27.26 -7.52
N THR A 225 21.28 -26.48 -8.47
CA THR A 225 21.99 -26.06 -9.66
C THR A 225 21.96 -24.57 -9.85
N SER A 226 23.08 -23.97 -10.23
CA SER A 226 23.12 -22.55 -10.56
C SER A 226 22.82 -22.37 -12.06
N PRO A 227 21.83 -21.53 -12.43
CA PRO A 227 21.62 -21.21 -13.84
C PRO A 227 22.79 -20.39 -14.38
N GLU A 228 22.98 -20.42 -15.70
CA GLU A 228 23.98 -19.58 -16.36
C GLU A 228 23.54 -18.11 -16.34
N THR A 229 24.20 -17.29 -15.54
CA THR A 229 23.93 -15.85 -15.36
C THR A 229 25.09 -14.97 -15.83
N GLY A 230 26.08 -15.56 -16.51
CA GLY A 230 27.28 -14.86 -16.98
C GLY A 230 26.96 -13.84 -18.07
N VAL A 231 27.54 -12.66 -17.96
CA VAL A 231 27.52 -11.60 -19.00
C VAL A 231 28.89 -11.53 -19.66
N SER A 232 28.92 -11.36 -20.98
CA SER A 232 30.19 -11.33 -21.69
C SER A 232 31.08 -10.17 -21.23
N LYS A 233 32.42 -10.39 -21.20
CA LYS A 233 33.37 -9.34 -20.83
C LYS A 233 33.22 -8.09 -21.71
N LYS A 234 32.94 -8.28 -23.00
CA LYS A 234 32.71 -7.16 -23.93
C LYS A 234 31.51 -6.32 -23.50
N SER A 235 30.38 -6.96 -23.21
CA SER A 235 29.17 -6.25 -22.72
C SER A 235 29.41 -5.53 -21.39
N LEU A 236 30.13 -6.17 -20.46
CA LEU A 236 30.47 -5.55 -19.17
C LEU A 236 31.34 -4.31 -19.33
N LEU A 237 32.31 -4.33 -20.27
CA LEU A 237 33.15 -3.16 -20.57
C LEU A 237 32.32 -2.01 -21.18
N GLU A 238 31.46 -2.31 -22.15
CA GLU A 238 30.58 -1.33 -22.80
C GLU A 238 29.60 -0.70 -21.76
N LEU A 239 29.00 -1.50 -20.90
CA LEU A 239 28.13 -1.03 -19.83
C LEU A 239 28.90 -0.23 -18.78
N GLY A 240 30.08 -0.68 -18.41
CA GLY A 240 30.97 0.01 -17.47
C GLY A 240 31.39 1.39 -17.94
N GLU A 241 31.70 1.52 -19.23
CA GLU A 241 32.00 2.81 -19.84
C GLU A 241 30.82 3.77 -19.80
N LYS A 242 29.62 3.30 -20.15
CA LYS A 242 28.39 4.10 -20.03
C LYS A 242 28.10 4.53 -18.59
N LEU A 243 28.19 3.62 -17.63
CA LEU A 243 27.93 3.89 -16.20
C LEU A 243 28.94 4.86 -15.59
N ALA A 244 30.18 4.86 -16.06
CA ALA A 244 31.26 5.68 -15.53
C ALA A 244 31.38 7.04 -16.25
N THR A 245 30.63 7.27 -17.34
CA THR A 245 30.68 8.51 -18.08
C THR A 245 29.61 9.47 -17.58
N LEU A 246 30.03 10.56 -16.96
CA LEU A 246 29.15 11.63 -16.53
C LEU A 246 28.89 12.59 -17.72
N PRO A 247 27.67 13.15 -17.85
CA PRO A 247 27.33 14.12 -18.88
C PRO A 247 28.29 15.32 -18.93
N GLU A 248 28.73 15.68 -20.13
CA GLU A 248 29.59 16.82 -20.33
C GLU A 248 28.89 18.17 -20.08
N GLY A 249 29.68 19.22 -19.85
CA GLY A 249 29.17 20.59 -19.64
C GLY A 249 28.56 20.84 -18.27
N LYS A 250 28.58 19.87 -17.39
CA LYS A 250 28.08 19.98 -16.00
C LYS A 250 29.24 19.95 -15.00
N LYS A 251 29.06 20.61 -13.88
CA LYS A 251 30.04 20.68 -12.81
C LYS A 251 29.72 19.67 -11.72
N TYR A 252 30.68 18.85 -11.35
CA TYR A 252 30.56 17.79 -10.35
C TYR A 252 31.56 17.98 -9.23
N PHE A 253 31.19 17.57 -8.03
CA PHE A 253 32.11 17.51 -6.92
C PHE A 253 33.35 16.67 -7.29
N ARG A 254 34.55 17.23 -7.07
CA ARG A 254 35.82 16.65 -7.51
C ARG A 254 36.00 15.18 -7.12
N LYS A 255 35.54 14.79 -5.92
CA LYS A 255 35.63 13.39 -5.48
C LYS A 255 34.72 12.46 -6.32
N ILE A 256 33.56 12.92 -6.75
CA ILE A 256 32.66 12.14 -7.64
C ILE A 256 33.34 11.89 -8.96
N SER A 257 33.88 12.92 -9.60
CA SER A 257 34.60 12.76 -10.88
C SER A 257 35.78 11.78 -10.75
N LYS A 258 36.46 11.78 -9.62
CA LYS A 258 37.53 10.81 -9.34
C LYS A 258 36.97 9.39 -9.18
N ILE A 259 35.92 9.18 -8.38
CA ILE A 259 35.30 7.86 -8.17
C ILE A 259 34.88 7.24 -9.51
N PHE A 260 34.25 8.01 -10.37
CA PHE A 260 33.78 7.52 -11.68
C PHE A 260 34.96 7.15 -12.61
N LYS A 261 36.02 7.95 -12.61
CA LYS A 261 37.25 7.64 -13.36
C LYS A 261 37.94 6.38 -12.83
N ASP A 262 38.08 6.27 -11.51
CA ASP A 262 38.70 5.10 -10.87
C ASP A 262 37.86 3.84 -11.13
N ARG A 263 36.53 3.94 -11.08
CA ARG A 263 35.60 2.84 -11.40
C ARG A 263 35.79 2.34 -12.84
N LEU A 264 35.85 3.24 -13.81
CA LEU A 264 36.11 2.84 -15.21
C LEU A 264 37.44 2.13 -15.34
N THR A 265 38.51 2.66 -14.75
CA THR A 265 39.84 2.04 -14.76
C THR A 265 39.83 0.64 -14.14
N ASN A 266 39.13 0.48 -13.02
CA ASN A 266 39.04 -0.82 -12.34
C ASN A 266 38.25 -1.83 -13.17
N ILE A 267 37.15 -1.42 -13.81
CA ILE A 267 36.40 -2.30 -14.73
C ILE A 267 37.24 -2.76 -15.89
N GLN A 268 38.03 -1.87 -16.50
CA GLN A 268 38.93 -2.19 -17.63
C GLN A 268 40.05 -3.14 -17.22
N ASN A 269 40.48 -3.09 -15.97
CA ASN A 269 41.56 -3.90 -15.42
C ASN A 269 41.11 -5.20 -14.73
N ASP A 270 39.83 -5.58 -14.84
CA ASP A 270 39.23 -6.73 -14.10
C ASP A 270 39.36 -6.63 -12.58
N GLN A 271 39.31 -5.43 -12.03
CA GLN A 271 39.43 -5.14 -10.59
C GLN A 271 38.11 -4.59 -10.05
N LEU A 272 37.05 -5.40 -10.11
CA LEU A 272 35.72 -5.00 -9.67
C LEU A 272 35.61 -5.02 -8.14
N ASP A 273 35.11 -3.92 -7.60
CA ASP A 273 34.55 -3.89 -6.25
C ASP A 273 33.04 -4.25 -6.26
N TRP A 274 32.47 -4.50 -5.09
CA TRP A 274 31.05 -4.84 -4.93
C TRP A 274 30.12 -3.77 -5.49
N GLY A 275 30.43 -2.49 -5.32
CA GLY A 275 29.61 -1.39 -5.82
C GLY A 275 29.56 -1.33 -7.34
N SER A 276 30.71 -1.54 -7.99
CA SER A 276 30.82 -1.61 -9.45
C SER A 276 30.12 -2.85 -10.00
N ALA A 277 30.26 -4.01 -9.35
CA ALA A 277 29.59 -5.24 -9.74
C ALA A 277 28.06 -5.13 -9.60
N GLU A 278 27.57 -4.53 -8.51
CA GLU A 278 26.15 -4.23 -8.32
C GLU A 278 25.58 -3.37 -9.45
N MET A 279 26.27 -2.28 -9.80
CA MET A 279 25.82 -1.37 -10.86
C MET A 279 25.87 -2.00 -12.25
N LEU A 280 26.86 -2.84 -12.52
CA LEU A 280 26.94 -3.61 -13.79
C LEU A 280 25.81 -4.64 -13.88
N ALA A 281 25.46 -5.31 -12.78
CA ALA A 281 24.33 -6.23 -12.73
C ALA A 281 23.01 -5.52 -13.03
N TYR A 282 22.77 -4.35 -12.42
CA TYR A 282 21.59 -3.54 -12.74
C TYR A 282 21.57 -3.11 -14.20
N ALA A 283 22.70 -2.65 -14.74
CA ALA A 283 22.79 -2.22 -16.12
C ALA A 283 22.54 -3.37 -17.11
N SER A 284 23.05 -4.58 -16.82
CA SER A 284 22.83 -5.75 -17.68
C SER A 284 21.33 -6.14 -17.73
N LEU A 285 20.66 -6.16 -16.58
CA LEU A 285 19.22 -6.43 -16.52
C LEU A 285 18.38 -5.37 -17.24
N LEU A 286 18.75 -4.08 -17.11
CA LEU A 286 18.05 -3.01 -17.79
C LEU A 286 18.13 -3.10 -19.31
N VAL A 287 19.30 -3.47 -19.88
CA VAL A 287 19.44 -3.65 -21.33
C VAL A 287 18.73 -4.90 -21.84
N GLU A 288 18.50 -5.88 -20.98
CA GLU A 288 17.65 -7.06 -21.24
C GLU A 288 16.15 -6.74 -21.14
N GLY A 289 15.79 -5.50 -20.75
CA GLY A 289 14.40 -5.06 -20.66
C GLY A 289 13.75 -5.26 -19.29
N HIS A 290 14.52 -5.62 -18.26
CA HIS A 290 14.03 -5.80 -16.92
C HIS A 290 14.12 -4.50 -16.10
N PRO A 291 13.00 -3.87 -15.69
CA PRO A 291 13.03 -2.66 -14.88
C PRO A 291 13.57 -2.97 -13.48
N ILE A 292 14.39 -2.06 -12.96
CA ILE A 292 14.98 -2.16 -11.62
C ILE A 292 14.40 -1.07 -10.74
N ARG A 293 13.95 -1.45 -9.53
CA ARG A 293 13.58 -0.53 -8.46
C ARG A 293 14.46 -0.78 -7.24
N VAL A 294 15.24 0.23 -6.87
CA VAL A 294 16.02 0.24 -5.62
C VAL A 294 15.36 1.21 -4.66
N SER A 295 14.98 0.75 -3.49
CA SER A 295 14.20 1.50 -2.51
C SER A 295 14.76 1.31 -1.10
N GLY A 296 14.80 2.38 -0.33
CA GLY A 296 15.27 2.39 1.06
C GLY A 296 16.09 3.64 1.39
N GLN A 297 16.65 3.67 2.60
CA GLN A 297 17.54 4.74 3.02
C GLN A 297 18.88 4.65 2.27
N ASP A 298 19.48 5.79 1.96
CA ASP A 298 20.81 5.91 1.33
C ASP A 298 20.95 5.20 -0.03
N VAL A 299 19.88 4.86 -0.72
CA VAL A 299 19.93 4.06 -1.97
C VAL A 299 20.65 4.77 -3.11
N GLU A 300 20.59 6.08 -3.19
CA GLU A 300 21.20 6.87 -4.26
C GLU A 300 22.72 6.76 -4.25
N ARG A 301 23.33 6.94 -3.09
CA ARG A 301 24.78 6.92 -2.89
C ARG A 301 25.29 5.57 -2.39
N GLY A 302 24.49 4.90 -1.59
CA GLY A 302 24.89 3.81 -0.70
C GLY A 302 25.46 4.32 0.62
N THR A 303 25.11 3.66 1.73
CA THR A 303 25.59 4.06 3.08
C THR A 303 27.11 4.19 3.16
N PHE A 304 27.83 3.29 2.50
CA PHE A 304 29.29 3.25 2.46
C PHE A 304 29.90 4.02 1.28
N SER A 305 29.14 4.90 0.63
CA SER A 305 29.62 5.67 -0.53
C SER A 305 30.13 4.81 -1.69
N HIS A 306 29.48 3.68 -1.93
CA HIS A 306 29.91 2.66 -2.89
C HIS A 306 29.09 2.66 -4.18
N ARG A 307 27.79 3.03 -4.14
CA ARG A 307 26.88 2.92 -5.29
C ARG A 307 26.95 4.12 -6.21
N HIS A 308 26.65 5.29 -5.73
CA HIS A 308 26.52 6.53 -6.52
C HIS A 308 25.65 6.33 -7.78
N ALA A 309 24.47 5.74 -7.63
CA ALA A 309 23.52 5.57 -8.71
C ALA A 309 22.89 6.91 -9.15
N VAL A 310 22.80 7.86 -8.22
CA VAL A 310 22.38 9.24 -8.46
C VAL A 310 23.54 10.14 -8.09
N VAL A 311 23.90 11.06 -8.99
CA VAL A 311 24.92 12.09 -8.80
C VAL A 311 24.27 13.45 -8.97
N LYS A 312 24.59 14.39 -8.07
CA LYS A 312 24.11 15.78 -8.16
C LYS A 312 25.17 16.70 -8.73
N THR A 313 24.74 17.65 -9.54
CA THR A 313 25.61 18.72 -10.02
C THR A 313 25.89 19.72 -8.91
N GLU A 314 27.08 20.35 -8.95
CA GLU A 314 27.57 21.19 -7.85
C GLU A 314 26.88 22.57 -7.79
N ASP A 315 26.37 23.04 -8.92
CA ASP A 315 25.82 24.39 -9.09
C ASP A 315 24.29 24.43 -9.06
N THR A 316 23.62 23.37 -9.50
CA THR A 316 22.15 23.36 -9.65
C THR A 316 21.47 22.25 -8.85
N GLU A 317 22.24 21.35 -8.21
CA GLU A 317 21.75 20.12 -7.58
C GLU A 317 20.94 19.22 -8.51
N GLU A 318 21.08 19.38 -9.83
CA GLU A 318 20.43 18.52 -10.79
C GLU A 318 20.85 17.07 -10.60
N GLU A 319 19.86 16.18 -10.56
CA GLU A 319 20.08 14.75 -10.37
C GLU A 319 20.40 14.05 -11.70
N ILE A 320 21.50 13.33 -11.71
CA ILE A 320 21.91 12.48 -12.83
C ILE A 320 21.82 11.04 -12.37
N ILE A 321 20.85 10.31 -12.93
CA ILE A 321 20.68 8.87 -12.66
C ILE A 321 21.52 8.10 -13.66
N THR A 322 22.65 7.54 -13.23
CA THR A 322 23.65 6.93 -14.10
C THR A 322 23.14 5.71 -14.89
N LEU A 323 22.13 5.02 -14.34
CA LEU A 323 21.45 3.89 -15.01
C LEU A 323 20.41 4.31 -16.06
N GLN A 324 20.11 5.61 -16.20
CA GLN A 324 19.17 6.17 -17.19
C GLN A 324 19.88 6.91 -18.34
N VAL A 325 21.18 7.03 -18.31
CA VAL A 325 21.95 7.64 -19.38
C VAL A 325 21.93 6.70 -20.60
N LYS A 326 21.43 7.20 -21.72
CA LYS A 326 21.26 6.44 -22.98
C LYS A 326 22.59 6.14 -23.69
#